data_4bd75b34d616f88843333adf468d7379
#
_entry.id   4bd75b34d616f88843333adf468d7379
#
_cell.length_a   1.000
_cell.length_b   1.000
_cell.length_c   1.000
_cell.angle_alpha   90.00
_cell.angle_beta   90.00
_cell.angle_gamma   90.00
#
_symmetry.space_group_name_H-M   'P 1'
#
loop_
_entity.id
_entity.type
_entity.pdbx_description
1 polymer ?
#
loop_
_entity_poly.entity_id
_entity_poly.type
_entity_poly.pdbx_seq_one_letter_code
_entity_poly.pdbx_strand_id
1 'polypeptide(L)'
;EQAVDPLHPLLERMNFLLIFSRNLDEFFEIRVATMLEHFVQERDIQTADGLSPQEILHQISETAHAAIERQYQILNEQIFPQLREEGISFLRRGELTQAQSNWVKKYFQEQVAPALTPISLDPAHPFPRLVNKSLNFIVTLEGKDAFGRQIDLAVVPAPRSLPRVVRLPDELTEGKEHHVMLSSIIHTHVSDLFPGMTATGCYQFRVTRNADLTLTEDVEDLAEALKDELSSRRFGRAVRLEVNKNCPTHIYEYLLKEFDLDTHQLYRVDGPVNLARLVSDFKRPYLRYEPHTPVIPKILKKSANIFSAMQKQDILLHHPFESFSPVIRLLREAAQDPHVLAIKQTLYRSGANSE
;
A
#
# COMPACT_ATOMS: atom_id res chain seq x y z
N GLU A 1 -3.74 -4.91 19.14
CA GLU A 1 -4.31 -5.87 20.09
C GLU A 1 -4.67 -7.16 19.37
N GLN A 2 -5.59 -7.20 18.38
CA GLN A 2 -6.00 -8.44 17.68
C GLN A 2 -4.84 -9.22 17.05
N ALA A 3 -3.82 -8.54 16.57
CA ALA A 3 -2.66 -9.22 15.97
C ALA A 3 -1.85 -10.08 16.96
N VAL A 4 -1.94 -9.82 18.25
CA VAL A 4 -1.26 -10.60 19.30
C VAL A 4 -2.17 -11.59 20.02
N ASP A 5 -3.48 -11.50 19.81
CA ASP A 5 -4.45 -12.39 20.45
C ASP A 5 -4.45 -13.77 19.78
N PRO A 6 -4.07 -14.84 20.50
CA PRO A 6 -4.00 -16.20 19.96
C PRO A 6 -5.38 -16.80 19.63
N LEU A 7 -6.48 -16.19 20.06
CA LEU A 7 -7.83 -16.60 19.69
C LEU A 7 -8.18 -16.35 18.23
N HIS A 8 -7.42 -15.47 17.57
CA HIS A 8 -7.57 -15.22 16.15
C HIS A 8 -6.69 -16.17 15.31
N PRO A 9 -7.19 -16.68 14.17
CA PRO A 9 -6.38 -17.45 13.24
C PRO A 9 -5.14 -16.69 12.77
N LEU A 10 -4.02 -17.37 12.57
CA LEU A 10 -2.71 -16.74 12.34
C LEU A 10 -2.66 -15.79 11.13
N LEU A 11 -3.29 -16.17 10.01
CA LEU A 11 -3.34 -15.29 8.83
C LEU A 11 -4.24 -14.07 9.04
N GLU A 12 -5.22 -14.16 9.94
CA GLU A 12 -6.02 -12.99 10.33
C GLU A 12 -5.23 -12.06 11.25
N ARG A 13 -4.43 -12.62 12.17
CA ARG A 13 -3.51 -11.83 12.99
C ARG A 13 -2.53 -11.04 12.12
N MET A 14 -1.97 -11.68 11.09
CA MET A 14 -1.18 -10.98 10.07
C MET A 14 -2.01 -9.90 9.37
N ASN A 15 -3.23 -10.22 8.94
CA ASN A 15 -4.11 -9.27 8.25
C ASN A 15 -4.42 -8.03 9.10
N PHE A 16 -4.58 -8.15 10.42
CA PHE A 16 -4.75 -7.00 11.32
C PHE A 16 -3.55 -6.04 11.27
N LEU A 17 -2.31 -6.55 11.14
CA LEU A 17 -1.15 -5.68 10.92
C LEU A 17 -1.21 -4.94 9.57
N LEU A 18 -1.70 -5.61 8.52
CA LEU A 18 -1.86 -4.98 7.20
C LEU A 18 -2.97 -3.93 7.21
N ILE A 19 -4.07 -4.19 7.93
CA ILE A 19 -5.17 -3.23 8.13
C ILE A 19 -4.65 -1.99 8.87
N PHE A 20 -3.86 -2.17 9.92
CA PHE A 20 -3.24 -1.06 10.64
C PHE A 20 -2.40 -0.18 9.69
N SER A 21 -1.56 -0.77 8.84
CA SER A 21 -0.79 -0.01 7.85
C SER A 21 -1.68 0.76 6.86
N ARG A 22 -2.79 0.17 6.40
CA ARG A 22 -3.73 0.85 5.51
C ARG A 22 -4.43 2.03 6.17
N ASN A 23 -4.88 1.83 7.42
CA ASN A 23 -5.52 2.89 8.20
C ASN A 23 -4.53 4.03 8.49
N LEU A 24 -3.28 3.68 8.79
CA LEU A 24 -2.25 4.67 9.03
C LEU A 24 -1.90 5.44 7.74
N ASP A 25 -1.89 4.78 6.59
CA ASP A 25 -1.71 5.44 5.30
C ASP A 25 -2.81 6.49 5.06
N GLU A 26 -4.08 6.12 5.24
CA GLU A 26 -5.22 7.02 5.07
C GLU A 26 -5.19 8.20 6.07
N PHE A 27 -4.80 7.92 7.31
CA PHE A 27 -4.64 8.94 8.35
C PHE A 27 -3.58 9.98 7.94
N PHE A 28 -2.42 9.54 7.45
CA PHE A 28 -1.38 10.45 6.99
C PHE A 28 -1.77 11.20 5.72
N GLU A 29 -2.43 10.53 4.77
CA GLU A 29 -2.82 11.13 3.50
C GLU A 29 -3.85 12.26 3.66
N ILE A 30 -4.69 12.19 4.68
CA ILE A 30 -5.81 13.11 4.87
C ILE A 30 -5.60 13.96 6.12
N ARG A 31 -5.62 13.35 7.31
CA ARG A 31 -5.64 14.11 8.59
C ARG A 31 -4.32 14.80 8.88
N VAL A 32 -3.21 14.08 8.75
CA VAL A 32 -1.88 14.66 8.97
C VAL A 32 -1.56 15.67 7.89
N ALA A 33 -1.92 15.38 6.64
CA ALA A 33 -1.73 16.30 5.52
C ALA A 33 -2.43 17.64 5.75
N THR A 34 -3.72 17.62 6.12
CA THR A 34 -4.49 18.83 6.45
C THR A 34 -3.86 19.60 7.61
N MET A 35 -3.40 18.89 8.66
CA MET A 35 -2.75 19.54 9.80
C MET A 35 -1.42 20.19 9.43
N LEU A 36 -0.62 19.55 8.55
CA LEU A 36 0.62 20.11 8.02
C LEU A 36 0.35 21.38 7.18
N GLU A 37 -0.73 21.41 6.40
CA GLU A 37 -1.13 22.60 5.65
C GLU A 37 -1.50 23.76 6.57
N HIS A 38 -2.25 23.49 7.63
CA HIS A 38 -2.58 24.50 8.65
C HIS A 38 -1.34 25.04 9.34
N PHE A 39 -0.39 24.17 9.69
CA PHE A 39 0.88 24.54 10.28
C PHE A 39 1.70 25.46 9.36
N VAL A 40 1.82 25.10 8.07
CA VAL A 40 2.60 25.88 7.09
C VAL A 40 1.94 27.22 6.77
N GLN A 41 0.61 27.29 6.79
CA GLN A 41 -0.12 28.53 6.53
C GLN A 41 -0.23 29.43 7.77
N GLU A 42 0.44 29.07 8.87
CA GLU A 42 0.41 29.80 10.16
C GLU A 42 -1.03 30.11 10.63
N ARG A 43 -1.98 29.24 10.27
CA ARG A 43 -3.37 29.38 10.71
C ARG A 43 -3.44 29.12 12.19
N ASP A 44 -3.87 30.13 12.95
CA ASP A 44 -4.14 30.02 14.38
C ASP A 44 -5.46 29.26 14.61
N ILE A 45 -5.43 27.97 14.25
CA ILE A 45 -6.56 27.06 14.46
C ILE A 45 -6.37 26.43 15.84
N GLN A 46 -7.11 26.92 16.81
CA GLN A 46 -7.23 26.22 18.08
C GLN A 46 -8.16 25.02 17.89
N THR A 47 -7.64 23.84 18.18
CA THR A 47 -8.48 22.61 18.26
C THR A 47 -9.37 22.68 19.49
N ALA A 48 -10.40 21.80 19.54
CA ALA A 48 -11.29 21.69 20.70
C ALA A 48 -10.52 21.45 22.02
N ASP A 49 -9.32 20.85 21.93
CA ASP A 49 -8.45 20.53 23.06
C ASP A 49 -7.45 21.67 23.38
N GLY A 50 -7.48 22.76 22.64
CA GLY A 50 -6.61 23.92 22.84
C GLY A 50 -5.17 23.73 22.40
N LEU A 51 -4.84 22.64 21.70
CA LEU A 51 -3.50 22.35 21.20
C LEU A 51 -3.21 23.08 19.88
N SER A 52 -1.99 23.52 19.73
CA SER A 52 -1.49 24.06 18.45
C SER A 52 -1.25 22.95 17.42
N PRO A 53 -1.29 23.26 16.11
CA PRO A 53 -0.96 22.27 15.06
C PRO A 53 0.41 21.61 15.26
N GLN A 54 1.40 22.36 15.74
CA GLN A 54 2.75 21.85 16.03
C GLN A 54 2.75 20.79 17.14
N GLU A 55 2.05 21.05 18.26
CA GLU A 55 1.94 20.12 19.37
C GLU A 55 1.22 18.84 18.94
N ILE A 56 0.18 18.96 18.13
CA ILE A 56 -0.57 17.81 17.59
C ILE A 56 0.33 16.99 16.68
N LEU A 57 1.06 17.61 15.74
CA LEU A 57 1.97 16.92 14.83
C LEU A 57 3.08 16.18 15.60
N HIS A 58 3.59 16.80 16.68
CA HIS A 58 4.58 16.16 17.54
C HIS A 58 4.01 14.90 18.24
N GLN A 59 2.84 15.00 18.88
CA GLN A 59 2.18 13.85 19.51
C GLN A 59 1.83 12.74 18.52
N ILE A 60 1.38 13.11 17.31
CA ILE A 60 1.13 12.14 16.22
C ILE A 60 2.42 11.42 15.87
N SER A 61 3.52 12.15 15.69
CA SER A 61 4.82 11.58 15.35
C SER A 61 5.28 10.56 16.38
N GLU A 62 5.29 10.92 17.67
CA GLU A 62 5.69 10.01 18.75
C GLU A 62 4.83 8.75 18.79
N THR A 63 3.50 8.93 18.76
CA THR A 63 2.55 7.81 18.80
C THR A 63 2.70 6.89 17.58
N ALA A 64 2.85 7.47 16.38
CA ALA A 64 2.97 6.70 15.15
C ALA A 64 4.30 5.93 15.09
N HIS A 65 5.43 6.53 15.53
CA HIS A 65 6.72 5.84 15.61
C HIS A 65 6.64 4.62 16.53
N ALA A 66 6.13 4.79 17.75
CA ALA A 66 5.98 3.68 18.71
C ALA A 66 5.05 2.57 18.16
N ALA A 67 3.94 2.94 17.53
CA ALA A 67 2.99 1.99 16.98
C ALA A 67 3.56 1.21 15.77
N ILE A 68 4.31 1.86 14.88
CA ILE A 68 4.99 1.23 13.74
C ILE A 68 6.09 0.29 14.23
N GLU A 69 6.92 0.72 15.18
CA GLU A 69 7.95 -0.14 15.77
C GLU A 69 7.31 -1.40 16.37
N ARG A 70 6.25 -1.24 17.16
CA ARG A 70 5.51 -2.38 17.72
C ARG A 70 4.90 -3.28 16.65
N GLN A 71 4.39 -2.72 15.56
CA GLN A 71 3.85 -3.49 14.42
C GLN A 71 4.91 -4.41 13.82
N TYR A 72 6.10 -3.88 13.51
CA TYR A 72 7.17 -4.68 12.92
C TYR A 72 7.79 -5.68 13.92
N GLN A 73 7.82 -5.34 15.21
CA GLN A 73 8.20 -6.27 16.26
C GLN A 73 7.26 -7.49 16.28
N ILE A 74 5.94 -7.27 16.30
CA ILE A 74 4.95 -8.35 16.27
C ILE A 74 5.10 -9.21 14.99
N LEU A 75 5.30 -8.56 13.83
CA LEU A 75 5.49 -9.26 12.57
C LEU A 75 6.71 -10.19 12.62
N ASN A 76 7.85 -9.67 13.07
CA ASN A 76 9.13 -10.38 13.03
C ASN A 76 9.28 -11.43 14.14
N GLU A 77 8.79 -11.13 15.35
CA GLU A 77 9.01 -11.98 16.53
C GLU A 77 7.87 -12.98 16.77
N GLN A 78 6.67 -12.73 16.22
CA GLN A 78 5.52 -13.59 16.45
C GLN A 78 4.96 -14.18 15.15
N ILE A 79 4.58 -13.33 14.20
CA ILE A 79 3.82 -13.78 13.00
C ILE A 79 4.72 -14.62 12.08
N PHE A 80 5.87 -14.12 11.66
CA PHE A 80 6.76 -14.87 10.77
C PHE A 80 7.28 -16.20 11.36
N PRO A 81 7.67 -16.27 12.65
CA PRO A 81 8.03 -17.56 13.26
C PRO A 81 6.88 -18.56 13.27
N GLN A 82 5.67 -18.16 13.68
CA GLN A 82 4.51 -19.05 13.71
C GLN A 82 4.08 -19.51 12.31
N LEU A 83 4.17 -18.61 11.29
CA LEU A 83 3.94 -19.02 9.90
C LEU A 83 4.94 -20.09 9.44
N ARG A 84 6.20 -19.97 9.87
CA ARG A 84 7.25 -20.97 9.55
C ARG A 84 6.95 -22.32 10.19
N GLU A 85 6.41 -22.36 11.40
CA GLU A 85 5.93 -23.58 12.06
C GLU A 85 4.78 -24.23 11.27
N GLU A 86 3.91 -23.44 10.68
CA GLU A 86 2.81 -23.86 9.79
C GLU A 86 3.27 -24.21 8.36
N GLY A 87 4.59 -24.22 8.12
CA GLY A 87 5.17 -24.55 6.81
C GLY A 87 5.12 -23.42 5.77
N ILE A 88 4.80 -22.20 6.18
CA ILE A 88 4.83 -21.00 5.34
C ILE A 88 6.07 -20.18 5.70
N SER A 89 7.02 -20.04 4.78
CA SER A 89 8.27 -19.34 5.04
C SER A 89 8.51 -18.19 4.06
N PHE A 90 8.84 -17.02 4.61
CA PHE A 90 9.36 -15.89 3.83
C PHE A 90 10.89 -15.96 3.85
N LEU A 91 11.46 -16.52 2.81
CA LEU A 91 12.90 -16.76 2.74
C LEU A 91 13.68 -15.46 2.54
N ARG A 92 14.70 -15.27 3.36
CA ARG A 92 15.70 -14.23 3.18
C ARG A 92 16.73 -14.67 2.15
N ARG A 93 17.47 -13.72 1.57
CA ARG A 93 18.48 -13.99 0.53
C ARG A 93 19.48 -15.10 0.89
N GLY A 94 19.97 -15.11 2.13
CA GLY A 94 20.92 -16.12 2.61
C GLY A 94 20.30 -17.49 2.93
N GLU A 95 18.96 -17.62 2.90
CA GLU A 95 18.24 -18.87 3.19
C GLU A 95 17.87 -19.64 1.92
N LEU A 96 18.08 -19.06 0.72
CA LEU A 96 17.79 -19.69 -0.54
C LEU A 96 18.80 -20.78 -0.88
N THR A 97 18.32 -21.95 -1.27
CA THR A 97 19.17 -22.98 -1.89
C THR A 97 19.69 -22.50 -3.25
N GLN A 98 20.72 -23.19 -3.80
CA GLN A 98 21.23 -22.86 -5.13
C GLN A 98 20.17 -22.97 -6.22
N ALA A 99 19.30 -24.00 -6.15
CA ALA A 99 18.21 -24.20 -7.10
C ALA A 99 17.17 -23.06 -7.02
N GLN A 100 16.79 -22.66 -5.79
CA GLN A 100 15.91 -21.52 -5.55
C GLN A 100 16.51 -20.21 -6.03
N SER A 101 17.80 -19.98 -5.77
CA SER A 101 18.52 -18.79 -6.24
C SER A 101 18.55 -18.71 -7.76
N ASN A 102 18.80 -19.81 -8.45
CA ASN A 102 18.77 -19.88 -9.91
C ASN A 102 17.39 -19.58 -10.47
N TRP A 103 16.33 -20.10 -9.83
CA TRP A 103 14.96 -19.80 -10.22
C TRP A 103 14.62 -18.32 -10.01
N VAL A 104 14.99 -17.75 -8.85
CA VAL A 104 14.79 -16.33 -8.54
C VAL A 104 15.49 -15.43 -9.55
N LYS A 105 16.71 -15.77 -9.95
CA LYS A 105 17.45 -15.05 -11.01
C LYS A 105 16.70 -15.07 -12.33
N LYS A 106 16.22 -16.25 -12.75
CA LYS A 106 15.42 -16.40 -13.97
C LYS A 106 14.14 -15.59 -13.90
N TYR A 107 13.43 -15.68 -12.77
CA TYR A 107 12.20 -14.90 -12.52
C TYR A 107 12.47 -13.38 -12.60
N PHE A 108 13.59 -12.92 -12.01
CA PHE A 108 14.01 -11.53 -12.13
C PHE A 108 14.18 -11.12 -13.59
N GLN A 109 14.94 -11.89 -14.36
CA GLN A 109 15.27 -11.56 -15.75
C GLN A 109 14.04 -11.56 -16.67
N GLU A 110 13.11 -12.49 -16.47
CA GLU A 110 11.96 -12.69 -17.37
C GLU A 110 10.73 -11.86 -16.96
N GLN A 111 10.51 -11.63 -15.65
CA GLN A 111 9.27 -11.03 -15.15
C GLN A 111 9.47 -9.69 -14.47
N VAL A 112 10.62 -9.48 -13.80
CA VAL A 112 10.82 -8.29 -12.97
C VAL A 112 11.60 -7.22 -13.73
N ALA A 113 12.77 -7.53 -14.26
CA ALA A 113 13.64 -6.57 -14.93
C ALA A 113 12.96 -5.84 -16.11
N PRO A 114 12.17 -6.50 -16.99
CA PRO A 114 11.48 -5.80 -18.07
C PRO A 114 10.42 -4.78 -17.61
N ALA A 115 9.92 -4.92 -16.38
CA ALA A 115 8.94 -4.03 -15.80
C ALA A 115 9.57 -2.87 -14.98
N LEU A 116 10.88 -2.90 -14.76
CA LEU A 116 11.60 -1.86 -14.02
C LEU A 116 12.17 -0.81 -14.97
N THR A 117 12.07 0.45 -14.57
CA THR A 117 12.67 1.57 -15.29
C THR A 117 13.58 2.34 -14.34
N PRO A 118 14.88 2.03 -14.31
CA PRO A 118 15.84 2.78 -13.51
C PRO A 118 15.93 4.24 -13.97
N ILE A 119 15.97 5.17 -13.04
CA ILE A 119 16.09 6.60 -13.29
C ILE A 119 17.36 7.09 -12.60
N SER A 120 18.35 7.48 -13.37
CA SER A 120 19.58 8.08 -12.86
C SER A 120 19.28 9.45 -12.23
N LEU A 121 19.84 9.72 -11.08
CA LEU A 121 19.72 11.02 -10.42
C LEU A 121 20.91 11.90 -10.83
N ASP A 122 20.59 13.03 -11.43
CA ASP A 122 21.56 14.04 -11.84
C ASP A 122 21.25 15.34 -11.09
N PRO A 123 22.22 15.97 -10.41
CA PRO A 123 22.01 17.23 -9.71
C PRO A 123 21.48 18.38 -10.61
N ALA A 124 21.63 18.29 -11.92
CA ALA A 124 21.11 19.26 -12.88
C ALA A 124 19.61 19.09 -13.19
N HIS A 125 19.01 17.98 -12.77
CA HIS A 125 17.60 17.67 -13.01
C HIS A 125 16.84 17.52 -11.70
N PRO A 126 15.55 17.90 -11.65
CA PRO A 126 14.73 17.73 -10.47
C PRO A 126 14.55 16.23 -10.15
N PHE A 127 14.38 15.92 -8.88
CA PHE A 127 14.09 14.56 -8.41
C PHE A 127 12.83 14.00 -9.12
N PRO A 128 12.83 12.73 -9.55
CA PRO A 128 11.71 12.16 -10.30
C PRO A 128 10.41 12.17 -9.49
N ARG A 129 9.30 12.44 -10.16
CA ARG A 129 7.97 12.39 -9.56
C ARG A 129 7.56 10.93 -9.30
N LEU A 130 7.63 10.52 -8.05
CA LEU A 130 7.25 9.16 -7.63
C LEU A 130 5.77 9.13 -7.22
N VAL A 131 5.11 8.04 -7.63
CA VAL A 131 3.68 7.82 -7.33
C VAL A 131 3.48 7.62 -5.83
N ASN A 132 2.42 8.22 -5.28
CA ASN A 132 2.03 8.09 -3.89
C ASN A 132 1.97 6.62 -3.44
N LYS A 133 2.60 6.30 -2.31
CA LYS A 133 2.67 4.95 -1.70
C LYS A 133 3.27 3.86 -2.61
N SER A 134 4.00 4.22 -3.68
CA SER A 134 4.74 3.23 -4.46
C SER A 134 5.97 2.73 -3.70
N LEU A 135 6.37 1.49 -3.94
CA LEU A 135 7.68 0.99 -3.51
C LEU A 135 8.72 1.47 -4.50
N ASN A 136 9.77 2.05 -3.96
CA ASN A 136 10.91 2.50 -4.74
C ASN A 136 12.20 2.01 -4.07
N PHE A 137 13.25 1.95 -4.86
CA PHE A 137 14.60 1.67 -4.38
C PHE A 137 15.48 2.85 -4.72
N ILE A 138 16.26 3.34 -3.77
CA ILE A 138 17.40 4.20 -4.04
C ILE A 138 18.64 3.33 -4.08
N VAL A 139 19.39 3.47 -5.16
CA VAL A 139 20.56 2.62 -5.46
C VAL A 139 21.78 3.52 -5.51
N THR A 140 22.80 3.18 -4.72
CA THR A 140 24.13 3.80 -4.81
C THR A 140 24.95 3.06 -5.85
N LEU A 141 25.62 3.80 -6.71
CA LEU A 141 26.35 3.28 -7.87
C LEU A 141 27.79 3.76 -7.88
N GLU A 142 28.66 2.92 -8.37
CA GLU A 142 30.05 3.26 -8.68
C GLU A 142 30.39 2.85 -10.12
N GLY A 143 31.23 3.65 -10.78
CA GLY A 143 31.65 3.40 -12.14
C GLY A 143 31.05 4.42 -13.12
N LYS A 144 31.07 4.06 -14.40
CA LYS A 144 30.52 4.89 -15.49
C LYS A 144 29.48 4.10 -16.26
N ASP A 145 28.41 4.78 -16.64
CA ASP A 145 27.40 4.19 -17.51
C ASP A 145 27.94 3.90 -18.94
N ALA A 146 27.10 3.27 -19.74
CA ALA A 146 27.45 2.93 -21.13
C ALA A 146 27.82 4.16 -22.01
N PHE A 147 27.48 5.37 -21.55
CA PHE A 147 27.79 6.64 -22.20
C PHE A 147 29.01 7.36 -21.59
N GLY A 148 29.69 6.73 -20.62
CA GLY A 148 30.85 7.28 -19.94
C GLY A 148 30.55 8.32 -18.86
N ARG A 149 29.26 8.49 -18.43
CA ARG A 149 28.84 9.43 -17.39
C ARG A 149 28.98 8.77 -16.01
N GLN A 150 29.48 9.52 -15.06
CA GLN A 150 29.49 9.11 -13.67
C GLN A 150 28.10 9.36 -13.07
N ILE A 151 27.52 8.34 -12.47
CA ILE A 151 26.22 8.39 -11.81
C ILE A 151 26.39 7.75 -10.42
N ASP A 152 26.14 8.52 -9.39
CA ASP A 152 26.33 8.05 -8.00
C ASP A 152 25.05 7.48 -7.40
N LEU A 153 23.89 7.94 -7.87
CA LEU A 153 22.57 7.54 -7.36
C LEU A 153 21.58 7.29 -8.50
N ALA A 154 20.72 6.32 -8.29
CA ALA A 154 19.57 6.07 -9.15
C ALA A 154 18.33 5.69 -8.31
N VAL A 155 17.14 5.94 -8.85
CA VAL A 155 15.87 5.46 -8.29
C VAL A 155 15.31 4.39 -9.20
N VAL A 156 14.86 3.29 -8.61
CA VAL A 156 14.17 2.18 -9.31
C VAL A 156 12.77 2.06 -8.74
N PRO A 157 11.74 2.62 -9.40
CA PRO A 157 10.36 2.42 -9.01
C PRO A 157 9.91 0.98 -9.30
N ALA A 158 9.31 0.32 -8.32
CA ALA A 158 8.70 -0.99 -8.51
C ALA A 158 7.22 -0.83 -8.92
N PRO A 159 6.82 -1.27 -10.12
CA PRO A 159 5.45 -1.11 -10.60
C PRO A 159 4.47 -1.91 -9.76
N ARG A 160 3.23 -1.40 -9.66
CA ARG A 160 2.15 -2.03 -8.89
C ARG A 160 1.64 -3.34 -9.52
N SER A 161 1.94 -3.59 -10.78
CA SER A 161 1.61 -4.82 -11.49
C SER A 161 2.36 -6.05 -10.99
N LEU A 162 3.56 -5.84 -10.42
CA LEU A 162 4.35 -6.94 -9.85
C LEU A 162 3.82 -7.34 -8.45
N PRO A 163 3.70 -8.65 -8.17
CA PRO A 163 3.33 -9.15 -6.85
C PRO A 163 4.42 -8.80 -5.83
N ARG A 164 4.01 -8.44 -4.61
CA ARG A 164 4.94 -8.12 -3.51
C ARG A 164 5.58 -9.35 -2.90
N VAL A 165 4.87 -10.45 -2.95
CA VAL A 165 5.26 -11.76 -2.44
C VAL A 165 5.22 -12.72 -3.60
N VAL A 166 6.34 -13.36 -3.90
CA VAL A 166 6.49 -14.32 -4.99
C VAL A 166 6.61 -15.71 -4.36
N ARG A 167 5.68 -16.59 -4.70
CA ARG A 167 5.72 -18.00 -4.27
C ARG A 167 6.70 -18.76 -5.12
N LEU A 168 7.56 -19.57 -4.48
CA LEU A 168 8.44 -20.50 -5.17
C LEU A 168 7.65 -21.72 -5.67
N PRO A 169 8.05 -22.33 -6.81
CA PRO A 169 7.44 -23.57 -7.30
C PRO A 169 7.55 -24.72 -6.29
N ASP A 170 6.51 -25.55 -6.26
CA ASP A 170 6.42 -26.65 -5.29
C ASP A 170 7.59 -27.65 -5.43
N GLU A 171 8.16 -27.80 -6.63
CA GLU A 171 9.33 -28.66 -6.93
C GLU A 171 10.61 -28.18 -6.21
N LEU A 172 10.66 -26.91 -5.81
CA LEU A 172 11.82 -26.31 -5.12
C LEU A 172 11.62 -26.16 -3.62
N THR A 173 10.52 -26.67 -3.04
CA THR A 173 10.11 -26.32 -1.67
C THR A 173 9.89 -27.54 -0.77
N GLU A 174 10.13 -28.77 -1.25
CA GLU A 174 9.98 -30.01 -0.47
C GLU A 174 8.61 -30.12 0.25
N GLY A 175 7.54 -29.68 -0.41
CA GLY A 175 6.18 -29.73 0.13
C GLY A 175 5.84 -28.59 1.11
N LYS A 176 6.74 -27.66 1.34
CA LYS A 176 6.49 -26.43 2.13
C LYS A 176 6.06 -25.27 1.22
N GLU A 177 5.51 -24.23 1.81
CA GLU A 177 5.10 -23.04 1.08
C GLU A 177 6.12 -21.91 1.28
N HIS A 178 7.06 -21.82 0.34
CA HIS A 178 8.13 -20.83 0.41
C HIS A 178 7.82 -19.61 -0.45
N HIS A 179 8.07 -18.45 0.11
CA HIS A 179 7.87 -17.15 -0.51
C HIS A 179 9.14 -16.31 -0.46
N VAL A 180 9.32 -15.47 -1.49
CA VAL A 180 10.38 -14.46 -1.53
C VAL A 180 9.74 -13.09 -1.76
N MET A 181 10.20 -12.10 -1.01
CA MET A 181 9.76 -10.73 -1.20
C MET A 181 10.29 -10.19 -2.53
N LEU A 182 9.45 -9.51 -3.30
CA LEU A 182 9.88 -8.80 -4.52
C LEU A 182 11.07 -7.88 -4.24
N SER A 183 11.05 -7.22 -3.09
CA SER A 183 12.14 -6.35 -2.66
C SER A 183 13.47 -7.10 -2.49
N SER A 184 13.45 -8.34 -2.00
CA SER A 184 14.65 -9.17 -1.91
C SER A 184 15.14 -9.60 -3.29
N ILE A 185 14.24 -9.91 -4.21
CA ILE A 185 14.55 -10.24 -5.62
C ILE A 185 15.25 -9.06 -6.30
N ILE A 186 14.65 -7.88 -6.23
CA ILE A 186 15.22 -6.65 -6.84
C ILE A 186 16.58 -6.33 -6.21
N HIS A 187 16.67 -6.31 -4.89
CA HIS A 187 17.92 -6.01 -4.20
C HIS A 187 19.06 -6.96 -4.60
N THR A 188 18.76 -8.26 -4.80
CA THR A 188 19.79 -9.25 -5.18
C THR A 188 20.32 -9.03 -6.58
N HIS A 189 19.49 -8.55 -7.50
CA HIS A 189 19.80 -8.46 -8.92
C HIS A 189 19.83 -7.01 -9.45
N VAL A 190 19.83 -6.02 -8.55
CA VAL A 190 19.76 -4.61 -8.93
C VAL A 190 20.93 -4.18 -9.83
N SER A 191 22.10 -4.76 -9.64
CA SER A 191 23.28 -4.48 -10.50
C SER A 191 23.04 -4.83 -11.97
N ASP A 192 22.21 -5.83 -12.26
CA ASP A 192 21.88 -6.23 -13.64
C ASP A 192 21.12 -5.13 -14.40
N LEU A 193 20.55 -4.14 -13.68
CA LEU A 193 19.86 -2.99 -14.27
C LEU A 193 20.80 -1.86 -14.69
N PHE A 194 22.09 -1.92 -14.32
CA PHE A 194 23.07 -0.86 -14.55
C PHE A 194 24.32 -1.39 -15.23
N PRO A 195 24.28 -1.66 -16.56
CA PRO A 195 25.43 -2.17 -17.30
C PRO A 195 26.64 -1.22 -17.22
N GLY A 196 27.80 -1.77 -16.88
CA GLY A 196 29.06 -1.02 -16.73
C GLY A 196 29.26 -0.37 -15.35
N MET A 197 28.28 -0.47 -14.47
CA MET A 197 28.33 0.10 -13.11
C MET A 197 28.16 -0.98 -12.06
N THR A 198 28.59 -0.69 -10.84
CA THR A 198 28.43 -1.58 -9.67
C THR A 198 27.46 -0.93 -8.67
N ALA A 199 26.39 -1.62 -8.31
CA ALA A 199 25.52 -1.18 -7.23
C ALA A 199 26.19 -1.50 -5.89
N THR A 200 26.50 -0.46 -5.11
CA THR A 200 27.13 -0.56 -3.78
C THR A 200 26.11 -0.56 -2.65
N GLY A 201 24.88 -0.13 -2.94
CA GLY A 201 23.76 -0.16 -2.00
C GLY A 201 22.41 -0.12 -2.72
N CYS A 202 21.39 -0.69 -2.07
CA CYS A 202 20.02 -0.69 -2.59
C CYS A 202 19.06 -0.66 -1.42
N TYR A 203 18.33 0.43 -1.25
CA TYR A 203 17.50 0.69 -0.07
C TYR A 203 16.06 0.97 -0.47
N GLN A 204 15.14 0.26 0.16
CA GLN A 204 13.71 0.44 -0.06
C GLN A 204 13.23 1.74 0.58
N PHE A 205 12.38 2.45 -0.13
CA PHE A 205 11.66 3.58 0.42
C PHE A 205 10.28 3.76 -0.21
N ARG A 206 9.39 4.45 0.48
CA ARG A 206 8.14 4.97 -0.07
C ARG A 206 7.81 6.33 0.50
N VAL A 207 7.08 7.13 -0.27
CA VAL A 207 6.56 8.42 0.14
C VAL A 207 5.04 8.34 0.22
N THR A 208 4.47 8.80 1.32
CA THR A 208 3.04 9.09 1.45
C THR A 208 2.83 10.57 1.16
N ARG A 209 1.84 10.89 0.32
CA ARG A 209 1.55 12.26 -0.12
C ARG A 209 0.16 12.66 0.31
N ASN A 210 -0.07 13.97 0.41
CA ASN A 210 -1.41 14.50 0.57
C ASN A 210 -2.30 13.99 -0.56
N ALA A 211 -3.46 13.43 -0.20
CA ALA A 211 -4.48 12.97 -1.12
C ALA A 211 -5.84 13.65 -0.86
N ASP A 212 -5.85 14.70 -0.04
CA ASP A 212 -7.05 15.50 0.22
C ASP A 212 -7.45 16.29 -1.02
N LEU A 213 -8.76 16.31 -1.31
CA LEU A 213 -9.32 17.02 -2.45
C LEU A 213 -9.75 18.41 -1.97
N THR A 214 -8.99 19.43 -2.31
CA THR A 214 -9.42 20.83 -2.13
C THR A 214 -10.15 21.30 -3.38
N LEU A 215 -11.44 20.96 -3.49
CA LEU A 215 -12.30 21.57 -4.49
C LEU A 215 -12.70 22.96 -3.98
N THR A 216 -12.33 24.01 -4.70
CA THR A 216 -12.87 25.35 -4.47
C THR A 216 -14.32 25.38 -4.95
N GLU A 217 -15.21 26.03 -4.19
CA GLU A 217 -16.64 26.08 -4.50
C GLU A 217 -17.00 26.81 -5.83
N ASP A 218 -16.03 27.54 -6.42
CA ASP A 218 -16.19 28.36 -7.64
C ASP A 218 -15.74 27.68 -8.95
N VAL A 219 -15.92 26.36 -9.08
CA VAL A 219 -15.46 25.63 -10.28
C VAL A 219 -16.58 25.58 -11.33
N GLU A 220 -16.40 26.24 -12.47
CA GLU A 220 -17.35 26.24 -13.60
C GLU A 220 -17.45 24.86 -14.29
N ASP A 221 -16.36 24.09 -14.36
CA ASP A 221 -16.34 22.72 -14.89
C ASP A 221 -15.78 21.73 -13.85
N LEU A 222 -16.71 21.08 -13.11
CA LEU A 222 -16.40 20.08 -12.09
C LEU A 222 -15.65 18.87 -12.66
N ALA A 223 -15.89 18.48 -13.93
CA ALA A 223 -15.26 17.30 -14.53
C ALA A 223 -13.78 17.57 -14.88
N GLU A 224 -13.44 18.78 -15.33
CA GLU A 224 -12.09 19.18 -15.65
C GLU A 224 -11.28 19.42 -14.36
N ALA A 225 -11.86 20.10 -13.38
CA ALA A 225 -11.26 20.28 -12.05
C ALA A 225 -10.99 18.95 -11.34
N LEU A 226 -11.90 17.97 -11.45
CA LEU A 226 -11.68 16.62 -10.90
C LEU A 226 -10.55 15.87 -11.60
N LYS A 227 -10.32 16.07 -12.90
CA LYS A 227 -9.18 15.44 -13.61
C LYS A 227 -7.84 15.98 -13.11
N ASP A 228 -7.75 17.30 -12.94
CA ASP A 228 -6.53 17.95 -12.44
C ASP A 228 -6.27 17.57 -10.99
N GLU A 229 -7.32 17.52 -10.18
CA GLU A 229 -7.24 17.13 -8.78
C GLU A 229 -6.89 15.63 -8.60
N LEU A 230 -7.40 14.75 -9.45
CA LEU A 230 -7.01 13.34 -9.48
C LEU A 230 -5.53 13.15 -9.89
N SER A 231 -4.99 14.06 -10.69
CA SER A 231 -3.56 14.11 -11.00
C SER A 231 -2.75 14.56 -9.77
N SER A 232 -3.22 15.58 -9.06
CA SER A 232 -2.56 16.11 -7.87
C SER A 232 -2.50 15.10 -6.72
N ARG A 233 -3.52 14.23 -6.56
CA ARG A 233 -3.49 13.10 -5.62
C ARG A 233 -2.30 12.16 -5.80
N ARG A 234 -1.82 11.99 -7.03
CA ARG A 234 -0.64 11.13 -7.30
C ARG A 234 0.66 11.80 -6.91
N PHE A 235 0.70 13.12 -6.91
CA PHE A 235 1.91 13.94 -6.81
C PHE A 235 1.79 15.10 -5.80
N GLY A 236 0.83 15.06 -4.90
CA GLY A 236 0.65 16.03 -3.82
C GLY A 236 1.90 16.15 -2.93
N ARG A 237 1.91 17.16 -2.05
CA ARG A 237 3.02 17.37 -1.11
C ARG A 237 3.30 16.09 -0.31
N ALA A 238 4.57 15.76 -0.13
CA ALA A 238 4.96 14.65 0.73
C ALA A 238 4.59 14.93 2.19
N VAL A 239 4.13 13.91 2.90
CA VAL A 239 3.76 14.00 4.33
C VAL A 239 4.51 13.00 5.19
N ARG A 240 5.00 11.89 4.60
CA ARG A 240 5.74 10.85 5.32
C ARG A 240 6.71 10.13 4.39
N LEU A 241 7.91 9.89 4.88
CA LEU A 241 8.92 9.04 4.25
C LEU A 241 9.11 7.76 5.08
N GLU A 242 8.97 6.59 4.47
CA GLU A 242 9.35 5.32 5.06
C GLU A 242 10.56 4.76 4.34
N VAL A 243 11.55 4.33 5.11
CA VAL A 243 12.76 3.68 4.59
C VAL A 243 13.04 2.38 5.36
N ASN A 244 13.73 1.45 4.72
CA ASN A 244 14.23 0.28 5.44
C ASN A 244 15.25 0.71 6.51
N LYS A 245 15.25 0.04 7.67
CA LYS A 245 16.13 0.34 8.82
C LYS A 245 17.62 0.38 8.46
N ASN A 246 18.03 -0.40 7.46
CA ASN A 246 19.43 -0.47 7.01
C ASN A 246 19.80 0.68 6.05
N CYS A 247 18.89 1.59 5.73
CA CYS A 247 19.19 2.74 4.90
C CYS A 247 20.17 3.66 5.63
N PRO A 248 21.34 4.00 5.04
CA PRO A 248 22.34 4.86 5.66
C PRO A 248 21.82 6.29 5.86
N THR A 249 22.37 6.98 6.86
CA THR A 249 22.01 8.35 7.24
C THR A 249 22.05 9.31 6.04
N HIS A 250 23.15 9.36 5.32
CA HIS A 250 23.31 10.28 4.18
C HIS A 250 22.29 10.04 3.05
N ILE A 251 21.78 8.81 2.90
CA ILE A 251 20.77 8.48 1.89
C ILE A 251 19.38 8.93 2.33
N TYR A 252 18.96 8.64 3.57
CA TYR A 252 17.63 9.09 3.99
C TYR A 252 17.59 10.61 4.23
N GLU A 253 18.68 11.25 4.63
CA GLU A 253 18.78 12.72 4.71
C GLU A 253 18.67 13.36 3.32
N TYR A 254 19.30 12.77 2.31
CA TYR A 254 19.12 13.18 0.92
C TYR A 254 17.65 13.08 0.51
N LEU A 255 16.98 11.95 0.80
CA LEU A 255 15.55 11.77 0.47
C LEU A 255 14.65 12.77 1.24
N LEU A 256 14.91 13.02 2.52
CA LEU A 256 14.18 14.03 3.30
C LEU A 256 14.26 15.40 2.64
N LYS A 257 15.45 15.80 2.20
CA LYS A 257 15.67 17.07 1.51
C LYS A 257 14.90 17.13 0.17
N GLU A 258 14.96 16.07 -0.64
CA GLU A 258 14.29 16.02 -1.94
C GLU A 258 12.75 16.06 -1.82
N PHE A 259 12.20 15.56 -0.70
CA PHE A 259 10.76 15.57 -0.44
C PHE A 259 10.27 16.70 0.43
N ASP A 260 11.15 17.62 0.86
CA ASP A 260 10.84 18.72 1.78
C ASP A 260 10.19 18.19 3.08
N LEU A 261 10.83 17.20 3.69
CA LEU A 261 10.41 16.55 4.92
C LEU A 261 11.47 16.73 6.02
N ASP A 262 11.02 16.74 7.27
CA ASP A 262 11.89 16.72 8.44
C ASP A 262 12.03 15.31 9.05
N THR A 263 12.87 15.18 10.08
CA THR A 263 13.16 13.91 10.74
C THR A 263 11.96 13.31 11.48
N HIS A 264 10.96 14.11 11.89
CA HIS A 264 9.75 13.63 12.54
C HIS A 264 8.82 12.90 11.55
N GLN A 265 9.00 13.16 10.26
CA GLN A 265 8.25 12.54 9.16
C GLN A 265 8.97 11.32 8.56
N LEU A 266 10.14 10.94 9.11
CA LEU A 266 10.92 9.77 8.70
C LEU A 266 10.59 8.56 9.56
N TYR A 267 10.18 7.46 8.94
CA TYR A 267 9.89 6.18 9.59
C TYR A 267 10.84 5.09 9.08
N ARG A 268 11.72 4.62 9.96
CA ARG A 268 12.70 3.56 9.65
C ARG A 268 12.15 2.21 10.09
N VAL A 269 11.78 1.36 9.13
CA VAL A 269 11.08 0.10 9.38
C VAL A 269 12.00 -1.11 9.32
N ASP A 270 11.83 -2.04 10.25
CA ASP A 270 12.60 -3.28 10.34
C ASP A 270 11.92 -4.43 9.59
N GLY A 271 11.78 -4.27 8.28
CA GLY A 271 11.11 -5.24 7.43
C GLY A 271 10.77 -4.67 6.05
N PRO A 272 9.80 -5.27 5.35
CA PRO A 272 9.38 -4.77 4.06
C PRO A 272 8.69 -3.41 4.19
N VAL A 273 9.15 -2.44 3.43
CA VAL A 273 8.47 -1.15 3.30
C VAL A 273 7.13 -1.34 2.61
N ASN A 274 6.11 -0.58 3.01
CA ASN A 274 4.73 -0.72 2.51
C ASN A 274 4.08 -2.06 2.90
N LEU A 275 4.02 -2.33 4.18
CA LEU A 275 3.47 -3.57 4.75
C LEU A 275 2.00 -3.81 4.33
N ALA A 276 1.22 -2.74 4.09
CA ALA A 276 -0.16 -2.83 3.62
C ALA A 276 -0.35 -3.72 2.37
N ARG A 277 0.70 -3.96 1.60
CA ARG A 277 0.68 -4.76 0.38
C ARG A 277 1.31 -6.16 0.53
N LEU A 278 1.62 -6.57 1.73
CA LEU A 278 2.11 -7.91 2.04
C LEU A 278 0.94 -8.91 2.04
N VAL A 279 0.34 -9.11 0.88
CA VAL A 279 -0.76 -10.07 0.68
C VAL A 279 -0.29 -11.18 -0.23
N SER A 280 -0.59 -12.43 0.14
CA SER A 280 -0.39 -13.61 -0.70
C SER A 280 -1.57 -14.57 -0.54
N ASP A 281 -1.81 -15.38 -1.55
CA ASP A 281 -2.83 -16.42 -1.51
C ASP A 281 -2.26 -17.68 -0.87
N PHE A 282 -2.23 -17.70 0.47
CA PHE A 282 -1.76 -18.83 1.25
C PHE A 282 -2.78 -19.96 1.22
N LYS A 283 -2.35 -21.15 0.86
CA LYS A 283 -3.17 -22.36 0.78
C LYS A 283 -3.37 -23.03 2.16
N ARG A 284 -3.83 -22.26 3.14
CA ARG A 284 -4.04 -22.70 4.53
C ARG A 284 -5.37 -22.15 5.07
N PRO A 285 -6.54 -22.71 4.65
CA PRO A 285 -7.85 -22.17 5.04
C PRO A 285 -8.07 -22.19 6.56
N TYR A 286 -7.51 -23.17 7.28
CA TYR A 286 -7.64 -23.27 8.74
C TYR A 286 -6.90 -22.18 9.51
N LEU A 287 -6.00 -21.42 8.88
CA LEU A 287 -5.36 -20.24 9.44
C LEU A 287 -6.15 -18.95 9.19
N ARG A 288 -7.36 -19.04 8.66
CA ARG A 288 -8.30 -17.94 8.41
C ARG A 288 -9.63 -18.20 9.07
N TYR A 289 -10.43 -17.16 9.22
CA TYR A 289 -11.83 -17.33 9.56
C TYR A 289 -12.57 -18.06 8.43
N GLU A 290 -13.59 -18.82 8.82
CA GLU A 290 -14.52 -19.36 7.83
C GLU A 290 -15.18 -18.23 7.05
N PRO A 291 -15.33 -18.38 5.71
CA PRO A 291 -15.97 -17.38 4.89
C PRO A 291 -17.40 -17.12 5.35
N HIS A 292 -17.71 -15.87 5.66
CA HIS A 292 -19.07 -15.47 5.98
C HIS A 292 -19.96 -15.53 4.73
N THR A 293 -21.11 -16.21 4.84
CA THR A 293 -22.11 -16.26 3.77
C THR A 293 -23.25 -15.30 4.09
N PRO A 294 -23.33 -14.13 3.39
CA PRO A 294 -24.41 -13.17 3.62
C PRO A 294 -25.78 -13.74 3.27
N VAL A 295 -26.79 -13.39 4.05
CA VAL A 295 -28.18 -13.80 3.79
C VAL A 295 -28.94 -12.77 2.98
N ILE A 296 -29.86 -13.23 2.12
CA ILE A 296 -30.80 -12.34 1.45
C ILE A 296 -32.07 -12.21 2.33
N PRO A 297 -32.54 -10.98 2.64
CA PRO A 297 -33.77 -10.77 3.41
C PRO A 297 -34.96 -11.51 2.86
N LYS A 298 -35.81 -12.05 3.73
CA LYS A 298 -36.98 -12.87 3.34
C LYS A 298 -37.91 -12.14 2.39
N ILE A 299 -38.09 -10.84 2.57
CA ILE A 299 -38.96 -10.00 1.73
C ILE A 299 -38.47 -9.99 0.26
N LEU A 300 -37.14 -9.97 0.06
CA LEU A 300 -36.52 -9.94 -1.28
C LEU A 300 -36.47 -11.32 -1.92
N LYS A 301 -36.35 -12.41 -1.11
CA LYS A 301 -36.40 -13.79 -1.62
C LYS A 301 -37.76 -14.17 -2.19
N LYS A 302 -38.86 -13.64 -1.59
CA LYS A 302 -40.23 -14.01 -1.94
C LYS A 302 -40.87 -13.12 -3.01
N SER A 303 -40.22 -12.04 -3.40
CA SER A 303 -40.78 -11.08 -4.36
C SER A 303 -40.43 -11.47 -5.79
N ALA A 304 -41.40 -11.38 -6.70
CA ALA A 304 -41.24 -11.70 -8.13
C ALA A 304 -40.20 -10.79 -8.80
N ASN A 305 -40.21 -9.50 -8.46
CA ASN A 305 -39.21 -8.52 -8.80
C ASN A 305 -38.92 -7.60 -7.60
N ILE A 306 -37.84 -6.83 -7.68
CA ILE A 306 -37.41 -6.00 -6.55
C ILE A 306 -38.36 -4.81 -6.34
N PHE A 307 -38.95 -4.26 -7.38
CA PHE A 307 -39.91 -3.14 -7.31
C PHE A 307 -41.18 -3.53 -6.53
N SER A 308 -41.68 -4.75 -6.71
CA SER A 308 -42.82 -5.26 -5.93
C SER A 308 -42.58 -5.35 -4.44
N ALA A 309 -41.32 -5.52 -4.03
CA ALA A 309 -40.94 -5.48 -2.61
C ALA A 309 -40.86 -4.03 -2.10
N MET A 310 -40.25 -3.14 -2.88
CA MET A 310 -40.07 -1.73 -2.53
C MET A 310 -41.37 -0.95 -2.49
N GLN A 311 -42.36 -1.32 -3.31
CA GLN A 311 -43.70 -0.73 -3.25
C GLN A 311 -44.44 -0.99 -1.94
N LYS A 312 -44.07 -2.03 -1.20
CA LYS A 312 -44.70 -2.39 0.05
C LYS A 312 -44.09 -1.66 1.26
N GLN A 313 -42.78 -1.46 1.21
CA GLN A 313 -42.04 -0.79 2.28
C GLN A 313 -40.62 -0.42 1.80
N ASP A 314 -39.98 0.50 2.50
CA ASP A 314 -38.55 0.77 2.39
C ASP A 314 -37.75 -0.46 2.79
N ILE A 315 -36.61 -0.68 2.12
CA ILE A 315 -35.75 -1.85 2.35
C ILE A 315 -34.42 -1.37 2.88
N LEU A 316 -34.14 -1.74 4.12
CA LEU A 316 -32.83 -1.54 4.74
C LEU A 316 -32.04 -2.85 4.64
N LEU A 317 -30.77 -2.74 4.22
CA LEU A 317 -29.82 -3.85 4.16
C LEU A 317 -28.65 -3.58 5.12
N HIS A 318 -28.33 -4.57 5.96
CA HIS A 318 -27.24 -4.49 6.91
C HIS A 318 -26.03 -5.29 6.43
N HIS A 319 -25.13 -4.62 5.70
CA HIS A 319 -23.88 -5.24 5.24
C HIS A 319 -22.84 -5.33 6.36
N PRO A 320 -22.02 -6.38 6.40
CA PRO A 320 -21.88 -7.52 5.47
C PRO A 320 -22.81 -8.70 5.79
N PHE A 321 -23.67 -8.62 6.78
CA PHE A 321 -24.53 -9.73 7.22
C PHE A 321 -25.63 -10.05 6.21
N GLU A 322 -26.15 -9.03 5.55
CA GLU A 322 -27.06 -9.19 4.43
C GLU A 322 -26.32 -8.94 3.11
N SER A 323 -26.68 -9.71 2.08
CA SER A 323 -26.03 -9.68 0.79
C SER A 323 -26.22 -8.35 0.05
N PHE A 324 -25.20 -7.88 -0.65
CA PHE A 324 -25.28 -6.75 -1.54
C PHE A 324 -25.96 -7.10 -2.89
N SER A 325 -26.13 -8.38 -3.19
CA SER A 325 -26.74 -8.84 -4.46
C SER A 325 -28.12 -8.25 -4.78
N PRO A 326 -29.01 -7.94 -3.79
CA PRO A 326 -30.25 -7.23 -4.07
C PRO A 326 -30.04 -5.82 -4.64
N VAL A 327 -28.99 -5.11 -4.24
CA VAL A 327 -28.70 -3.77 -4.79
C VAL A 327 -28.28 -3.87 -6.26
N ILE A 328 -27.38 -4.81 -6.57
CA ILE A 328 -26.99 -5.09 -7.98
C ILE A 328 -28.21 -5.52 -8.81
N ARG A 329 -29.06 -6.37 -8.24
CA ARG A 329 -30.30 -6.78 -8.89
C ARG A 329 -31.22 -5.60 -9.17
N LEU A 330 -31.39 -4.65 -8.23
CA LEU A 330 -32.17 -3.43 -8.43
C LEU A 330 -31.64 -2.63 -9.61
N LEU A 331 -30.34 -2.42 -9.68
CA LEU A 331 -29.72 -1.66 -10.77
C LEU A 331 -29.92 -2.34 -12.13
N ARG A 332 -29.76 -3.67 -12.20
CA ARG A 332 -29.96 -4.45 -13.43
C ARG A 332 -31.41 -4.46 -13.86
N GLU A 333 -32.36 -4.70 -12.95
CA GLU A 333 -33.80 -4.65 -13.25
C GLU A 333 -34.21 -3.24 -13.69
N ALA A 334 -33.74 -2.18 -13.02
CA ALA A 334 -34.02 -0.80 -13.37
C ALA A 334 -33.47 -0.40 -14.76
N ALA A 335 -32.26 -0.86 -15.10
CA ALA A 335 -31.66 -0.58 -16.41
C ALA A 335 -32.40 -1.27 -17.59
N GLN A 336 -33.12 -2.33 -17.31
CA GLN A 336 -33.86 -3.12 -18.32
C GLN A 336 -35.36 -2.76 -18.40
N ASP A 337 -35.90 -2.14 -17.37
CA ASP A 337 -37.34 -1.81 -17.34
C ASP A 337 -37.63 -0.49 -18.06
N PRO A 338 -38.40 -0.50 -19.18
CA PRO A 338 -38.72 0.71 -19.94
C PRO A 338 -39.59 1.73 -19.18
N HIS A 339 -40.16 1.37 -18.04
CA HIS A 339 -40.94 2.26 -17.20
C HIS A 339 -40.08 3.00 -16.14
N VAL A 340 -38.82 2.65 -16.00
CA VAL A 340 -37.89 3.36 -15.10
C VAL A 340 -37.33 4.56 -15.86
N LEU A 341 -37.62 5.74 -15.34
CA LEU A 341 -37.19 6.99 -15.96
C LEU A 341 -35.81 7.46 -15.48
N ALA A 342 -35.46 7.15 -14.22
CA ALA A 342 -34.19 7.56 -13.63
C ALA A 342 -33.83 6.68 -12.45
N ILE A 343 -32.51 6.55 -12.21
CA ILE A 343 -31.94 5.96 -11.01
C ILE A 343 -31.26 7.09 -10.23
N LYS A 344 -31.65 7.29 -8.97
CA LYS A 344 -30.97 8.22 -8.04
C LYS A 344 -30.27 7.40 -6.97
N GLN A 345 -28.95 7.52 -6.91
CA GLN A 345 -28.12 6.74 -5.97
C GLN A 345 -27.03 7.61 -5.36
N THR A 346 -26.90 7.51 -4.05
CA THR A 346 -25.72 8.06 -3.35
C THR A 346 -24.67 6.96 -3.25
N LEU A 347 -23.46 7.21 -3.80
CA LEU A 347 -22.32 6.32 -3.70
C LEU A 347 -21.38 6.86 -2.66
N TYR A 348 -21.22 6.12 -1.57
CA TYR A 348 -20.27 6.46 -0.51
C TYR A 348 -18.91 5.75 -0.71
N ARG A 349 -18.93 4.47 -1.06
CA ARG A 349 -17.73 3.67 -1.29
C ARG A 349 -18.03 2.55 -2.30
N SER A 350 -17.15 2.40 -3.27
CA SER A 350 -17.16 1.25 -4.19
C SER A 350 -15.96 0.35 -3.95
N GLY A 351 -16.13 -0.97 -4.10
CA GLY A 351 -15.03 -1.93 -4.05
C GLY A 351 -14.19 -1.91 -5.34
N ALA A 352 -13.00 -2.51 -5.28
CA ALA A 352 -12.10 -2.61 -6.44
C ALA A 352 -12.70 -3.36 -7.64
N ASN A 353 -13.67 -4.24 -7.39
CA ASN A 353 -14.39 -5.05 -8.38
C ASN A 353 -15.89 -4.71 -8.37
N SER A 354 -16.25 -3.44 -8.20
CA SER A 354 -17.64 -2.99 -8.26
C SER A 354 -18.17 -3.17 -9.69
N GLU A 355 -19.30 -3.88 -9.81
CA GLU A 355 -20.05 -4.01 -11.08
C GLU A 355 -20.72 -2.68 -11.47
#